data_ed19838e875df7527af0c100dfa206f4
#
_entry.id   ed19838e875df7527af0c100dfa206f4
#
_cell.length_a   1.000
_cell.length_b   1.000
_cell.length_c   1.000
_cell.angle_alpha   90.00
_cell.angle_beta   90.00
_cell.angle_gamma   90.00
#
_symmetry.space_group_name_H-M   'P 1'
#
loop_
_entity.id
_entity.type
_entity.pdbx_description
1 polymer ?
#
loop_
_entity_poly.entity_id
_entity_poly.type
_entity_poly.pdbx_seq_one_letter_code
_entity_poly.pdbx_strand_id
1 'polypeptide(L)'
;MSATEQIGRTVNAASRKAILAAATNPQVRSLVSRYGMRLGGSRFVAGEELEQCLDVLAGLNARGLRANTTLLGEDVQSQDETRAVTDAFRTILDRIAERELRVNVALKLTHLGLLIDEELAYENVAAVVDHAASLGNFVRIDMEQSGLVDPTLRVYRRLRESGRDAVGCVLQSYL
;
A
#
# COMPACT_ATOMS: atom_id res chain seq x y z
N MET A 1 -16.07 -32.26 -15.81
CA MET A 1 -14.69 -31.70 -15.69
C MET A 1 -13.77 -32.55 -16.55
N SER A 2 -13.08 -31.95 -17.48
CA SER A 2 -12.15 -32.71 -18.36
C SER A 2 -10.84 -33.01 -17.61
N ALA A 3 -10.14 -34.08 -18.02
CA ALA A 3 -8.82 -34.44 -17.46
C ALA A 3 -7.80 -33.27 -17.55
N THR A 4 -7.93 -32.44 -18.60
CA THR A 4 -7.09 -31.25 -18.83
C THR A 4 -7.34 -30.14 -17.79
N GLU A 5 -8.57 -29.94 -17.34
CA GLU A 5 -8.91 -28.99 -16.27
C GLU A 5 -8.38 -29.43 -14.90
N GLN A 6 -8.38 -30.74 -14.67
CA GLN A 6 -7.89 -31.32 -13.42
C GLN A 6 -6.36 -31.24 -13.33
N ILE A 7 -5.65 -31.48 -14.44
CA ILE A 7 -4.19 -31.32 -14.54
C ILE A 7 -3.82 -29.84 -14.36
N GLY A 8 -4.51 -28.91 -15.00
CA GLY A 8 -4.30 -27.46 -14.87
C GLY A 8 -4.46 -26.98 -13.43
N ARG A 9 -5.47 -27.46 -12.71
CA ARG A 9 -5.68 -27.12 -11.28
C ARG A 9 -4.57 -27.67 -10.37
N THR A 10 -4.11 -28.91 -10.62
CA THR A 10 -3.05 -29.54 -9.82
C THR A 10 -1.71 -28.84 -10.03
N VAL A 11 -1.35 -28.51 -11.28
CA VAL A 11 -0.14 -27.75 -11.61
C VAL A 11 -0.19 -26.35 -10.99
N ASN A 12 -1.34 -25.68 -11.05
CA ASN A 12 -1.51 -24.35 -10.48
C ASN A 12 -1.40 -24.38 -8.94
N ALA A 13 -1.97 -25.38 -8.28
CA ALA A 13 -1.86 -25.55 -6.83
C ALA A 13 -0.42 -25.87 -6.38
N ALA A 14 0.29 -26.73 -7.11
CA ALA A 14 1.68 -27.08 -6.83
C ALA A 14 2.61 -25.87 -7.04
N SER A 15 2.44 -25.14 -8.15
CA SER A 15 3.20 -23.92 -8.44
C SER A 15 2.97 -22.85 -7.39
N ARG A 16 1.71 -22.63 -6.98
CA ARG A 16 1.36 -21.69 -5.91
C ARG A 16 2.04 -22.05 -4.59
N LYS A 17 2.01 -23.33 -4.21
CA LYS A 17 2.66 -23.83 -2.97
C LYS A 17 4.17 -23.61 -3.01
N ALA A 18 4.81 -23.88 -4.14
CA ALA A 18 6.25 -23.69 -4.33
C ALA A 18 6.63 -22.19 -4.25
N ILE A 19 5.86 -21.30 -4.91
CA ILE A 19 6.08 -19.86 -4.87
C ILE A 19 5.91 -19.32 -3.44
N LEU A 20 4.86 -19.73 -2.74
CA LEU A 20 4.62 -19.30 -1.35
C LEU A 20 5.73 -19.80 -0.41
N ALA A 21 6.17 -21.05 -0.55
CA ALA A 21 7.28 -21.59 0.22
C ALA A 21 8.61 -20.84 -0.05
N ALA A 22 8.86 -20.47 -1.30
CA ALA A 22 10.02 -19.65 -1.65
C ALA A 22 9.90 -18.23 -1.06
N ALA A 23 8.73 -17.61 -1.14
CA ALA A 23 8.48 -16.26 -0.63
C ALA A 23 8.60 -16.16 0.90
N THR A 24 8.31 -17.25 1.63
CA THR A 24 8.44 -17.32 3.10
C THR A 24 9.84 -17.77 3.57
N ASN A 25 10.70 -18.23 2.67
CA ASN A 25 12.05 -18.66 3.02
C ASN A 25 12.97 -17.46 3.33
N PRO A 26 13.58 -17.38 4.54
CA PRO A 26 14.40 -16.23 4.94
C PRO A 26 15.61 -15.99 4.01
N GLN A 27 16.21 -17.06 3.48
CA GLN A 27 17.37 -16.96 2.58
C GLN A 27 16.94 -16.38 1.22
N VAL A 28 15.80 -16.81 0.67
CA VAL A 28 15.25 -16.28 -0.57
C VAL A 28 14.85 -14.80 -0.38
N ARG A 29 14.21 -14.46 0.74
CA ARG A 29 13.87 -13.07 1.08
C ARG A 29 15.11 -12.18 1.15
N SER A 30 16.16 -12.61 1.84
CA SER A 30 17.43 -11.89 1.92
C SER A 30 18.07 -11.69 0.54
N LEU A 31 18.06 -12.71 -0.31
CA LEU A 31 18.58 -12.62 -1.68
C LEU A 31 17.75 -11.64 -2.54
N VAL A 32 16.43 -11.74 -2.47
CA VAL A 32 15.51 -10.84 -3.19
C VAL A 32 15.65 -9.40 -2.70
N SER A 33 15.74 -9.18 -1.38
CA SER A 33 15.98 -7.85 -0.82
C SER A 33 17.30 -7.24 -1.32
N ARG A 34 18.37 -8.05 -1.44
CA ARG A 34 19.68 -7.56 -1.87
C ARG A 34 19.81 -7.32 -3.37
N TYR A 35 19.13 -8.11 -4.18
CA TYR A 35 19.31 -8.11 -5.65
C TYR A 35 18.02 -7.82 -6.43
N GLY A 36 16.87 -7.76 -5.78
CA GLY A 36 15.56 -7.67 -6.41
C GLY A 36 15.41 -6.47 -7.35
N MET A 37 15.95 -5.31 -6.96
CA MET A 37 15.94 -4.11 -7.80
C MET A 37 16.73 -4.34 -9.09
N ARG A 38 17.89 -5.00 -9.03
CA ARG A 38 18.72 -5.32 -10.21
C ARG A 38 18.10 -6.42 -11.08
N LEU A 39 17.32 -7.33 -10.49
CA LEU A 39 16.68 -8.45 -11.18
C LEU A 39 15.30 -8.09 -11.76
N GLY A 40 14.97 -6.81 -11.84
CA GLY A 40 13.75 -6.31 -12.48
C GLY A 40 12.76 -5.62 -11.54
N GLY A 41 13.03 -5.55 -10.24
CA GLY A 41 12.22 -4.83 -9.27
C GLY A 41 12.05 -3.35 -9.62
N SER A 42 13.08 -2.74 -10.22
CA SER A 42 13.05 -1.35 -10.70
C SER A 42 11.97 -1.05 -11.76
N ARG A 43 11.35 -2.08 -12.34
CA ARG A 43 10.18 -1.89 -13.24
C ARG A 43 8.88 -1.66 -12.48
N PHE A 44 8.83 -2.02 -11.20
CA PHE A 44 7.62 -2.02 -10.38
C PHE A 44 7.73 -1.08 -9.18
N VAL A 45 8.96 -0.72 -8.77
CA VAL A 45 9.24 0.16 -7.64
C VAL A 45 9.89 1.42 -8.18
N ALA A 46 9.30 2.58 -7.89
CA ALA A 46 9.76 3.87 -8.40
C ALA A 46 11.11 4.30 -7.81
N GLY A 47 11.48 3.77 -6.63
CA GLY A 47 12.77 4.02 -5.98
C GLY A 47 12.81 3.37 -4.60
N GLU A 48 14.00 3.20 -4.06
CA GLU A 48 14.23 2.76 -2.68
C GLU A 48 14.21 3.97 -1.72
N GLU A 49 14.52 5.17 -2.25
CA GLU A 49 14.49 6.43 -1.52
C GLU A 49 13.35 7.33 -2.01
N LEU A 50 12.80 8.15 -1.11
CA LEU A 50 11.68 9.04 -1.41
C LEU A 50 11.97 9.96 -2.60
N GLU A 51 13.16 10.57 -2.65
CA GLU A 51 13.54 11.51 -3.71
C GLU A 51 13.56 10.84 -5.09
N GLN A 52 14.02 9.59 -5.18
CA GLN A 52 13.99 8.82 -6.43
C GLN A 52 12.55 8.59 -6.91
N CYS A 53 11.67 8.24 -5.98
CA CYS A 53 10.24 8.08 -6.27
C CYS A 53 9.64 9.41 -6.78
N LEU A 54 9.92 10.52 -6.12
CA LEU A 54 9.41 11.84 -6.51
C LEU A 54 9.90 12.26 -7.89
N ASP A 55 11.14 11.93 -8.28
CA ASP A 55 11.67 12.21 -9.61
C ASP A 55 10.93 11.42 -10.70
N VAL A 56 10.62 10.14 -10.44
CA VAL A 56 9.80 9.31 -11.33
C VAL A 56 8.39 9.89 -11.47
N LEU A 57 7.76 10.30 -10.36
CA LEU A 57 6.43 10.90 -10.33
C LEU A 57 6.40 12.24 -11.08
N ALA A 58 7.43 13.07 -10.94
CA ALA A 58 7.58 14.30 -11.70
C ALA A 58 7.68 14.03 -13.22
N GLY A 59 8.45 13.00 -13.60
CA GLY A 59 8.53 12.56 -15.00
C GLY A 59 7.17 12.07 -15.56
N LEU A 60 6.35 11.39 -14.77
CA LEU A 60 4.99 11.01 -15.15
C LEU A 60 4.09 12.24 -15.30
N ASN A 61 4.15 13.19 -14.38
CA ASN A 61 3.37 14.44 -14.44
C ASN A 61 3.76 15.31 -15.65
N ALA A 62 5.05 15.37 -16.01
CA ALA A 62 5.52 16.06 -17.21
C ALA A 62 4.94 15.48 -18.51
N ARG A 63 4.60 14.19 -18.49
CA ARG A 63 3.90 13.49 -19.60
C ARG A 63 2.38 13.65 -19.57
N GLY A 64 1.84 14.48 -18.66
CA GLY A 64 0.40 14.72 -18.51
C GLY A 64 -0.33 13.67 -17.67
N LEU A 65 0.37 12.69 -17.09
CA LEU A 65 -0.23 11.64 -16.27
C LEU A 65 -0.41 12.11 -14.83
N ARG A 66 -1.51 11.72 -14.20
CA ARG A 66 -1.65 11.74 -12.74
C ARG A 66 -1.15 10.41 -12.19
N ALA A 67 -0.60 10.42 -11.00
CA ALA A 67 -0.06 9.23 -10.37
C ALA A 67 -0.65 9.00 -8.98
N ASN A 68 -0.44 7.79 -8.49
CA ASN A 68 -0.67 7.37 -7.13
C ASN A 68 0.63 6.76 -6.62
N THR A 69 0.99 7.01 -5.37
CA THR A 69 2.18 6.42 -4.74
C THR A 69 1.82 5.80 -3.40
N THR A 70 2.65 4.88 -2.94
CA THR A 70 2.51 4.24 -1.63
C THR A 70 3.88 3.96 -1.02
N LEU A 71 3.94 3.91 0.30
CA LEU A 71 5.05 3.33 1.04
C LEU A 71 4.87 1.81 1.09
N LEU A 72 5.85 1.05 0.58
CA LEU A 72 5.80 -0.41 0.62
C LEU A 72 5.96 -0.90 2.06
N GLY A 73 5.07 -1.75 2.49
CA GLY A 73 5.03 -2.38 3.79
C GLY A 73 3.62 -2.85 4.14
N GLU A 74 3.56 -3.80 5.05
CA GLU A 74 2.32 -4.37 5.60
C GLU A 74 2.64 -5.13 6.89
N ASP A 75 1.61 -5.55 7.64
CA ASP A 75 1.72 -6.43 8.81
C ASP A 75 2.66 -5.88 9.92
N VAL A 76 2.58 -4.59 10.21
CA VAL A 76 3.31 -3.95 11.30
C VAL A 76 2.86 -4.54 12.65
N GLN A 77 3.82 -4.79 13.56
CA GLN A 77 3.61 -5.54 14.80
C GLN A 77 3.64 -4.66 16.07
N SER A 78 4.06 -3.40 15.97
CA SER A 78 4.18 -2.51 17.12
C SER A 78 3.58 -1.12 16.86
N GLN A 79 3.14 -0.46 17.94
CA GLN A 79 2.63 0.92 17.85
C GLN A 79 3.70 1.92 17.40
N ASP A 80 4.95 1.72 17.81
CA ASP A 80 6.05 2.62 17.43
C ASP A 80 6.33 2.54 15.92
N GLU A 81 6.26 1.34 15.34
CA GLU A 81 6.36 1.18 13.89
C GLU A 81 5.19 1.87 13.18
N THR A 82 3.96 1.76 13.69
CA THR A 82 2.81 2.44 13.05
C THR A 82 2.93 3.96 13.09
N ARG A 83 3.49 4.53 14.17
CA ARG A 83 3.80 5.96 14.25
C ARG A 83 4.83 6.38 13.21
N ALA A 84 5.92 5.61 13.09
CA ALA A 84 6.96 5.88 12.08
C ALA A 84 6.37 5.85 10.66
N VAL A 85 5.49 4.88 10.36
CA VAL A 85 4.79 4.78 9.08
C VAL A 85 3.85 5.98 8.87
N THR A 86 3.09 6.38 9.89
CA THR A 86 2.21 7.56 9.82
C THR A 86 2.99 8.82 9.50
N ASP A 87 4.12 9.05 10.17
CA ASP A 87 4.99 10.19 9.95
C ASP A 87 5.66 10.14 8.56
N ALA A 88 6.02 8.95 8.08
CA ALA A 88 6.53 8.78 6.73
C ALA A 88 5.49 9.15 5.66
N PHE A 89 4.21 8.76 5.82
CA PHE A 89 3.15 9.19 4.91
C PHE A 89 2.92 10.71 4.92
N ARG A 90 3.00 11.35 6.08
CA ARG A 90 2.92 12.81 6.18
C ARG A 90 4.08 13.48 5.45
N THR A 91 5.31 12.98 5.64
CA THR A 91 6.48 13.45 4.92
C THR A 91 6.33 13.30 3.40
N ILE A 92 5.80 12.15 2.92
CA ILE A 92 5.52 11.93 1.49
C ILE A 92 4.54 12.98 0.97
N LEU A 93 3.46 13.28 1.70
CA LEU A 93 2.47 14.28 1.33
C LEU A 93 3.07 15.69 1.27
N ASP A 94 3.90 16.07 2.26
CA ASP A 94 4.61 17.35 2.27
C ASP A 94 5.50 17.50 1.03
N ARG A 95 6.29 16.46 0.71
CA ARG A 95 7.20 16.48 -0.44
C ARG A 95 6.46 16.50 -1.78
N ILE A 96 5.28 15.85 -1.88
CA ILE A 96 4.40 15.93 -3.05
C ILE A 96 3.90 17.37 -3.22
N ALA A 97 3.47 18.02 -2.13
CA ALA A 97 2.98 19.41 -2.15
C ALA A 97 4.09 20.40 -2.50
N GLU A 98 5.27 20.30 -1.87
CA GLU A 98 6.44 21.15 -2.15
C GLU A 98 6.88 21.12 -3.61
N ARG A 99 6.74 19.96 -4.27
CA ARG A 99 7.09 19.78 -5.69
C ARG A 99 5.89 20.02 -6.63
N GLU A 100 4.74 20.43 -6.10
CA GLU A 100 3.49 20.67 -6.84
C GLU A 100 3.07 19.49 -7.74
N LEU A 101 3.31 18.25 -7.26
CA LEU A 101 3.04 17.05 -8.03
C LEU A 101 1.56 16.67 -8.01
N ARG A 102 1.04 16.26 -9.16
CA ARG A 102 -0.32 15.71 -9.32
C ARG A 102 -0.34 14.23 -8.96
N VAL A 103 -0.14 13.95 -7.66
CA VAL A 103 0.00 12.62 -7.09
C VAL A 103 -0.82 12.55 -5.81
N ASN A 104 -1.56 11.46 -5.62
CA ASN A 104 -2.15 11.13 -4.33
C ASN A 104 -1.50 9.90 -3.72
N VAL A 105 -1.86 9.61 -2.46
CA VAL A 105 -1.25 8.54 -1.68
C VAL A 105 -2.24 7.40 -1.50
N ALA A 106 -1.77 6.17 -1.67
CA ALA A 106 -2.47 4.97 -1.23
C ALA A 106 -1.78 4.37 0.01
N LEU A 107 -2.56 3.79 0.88
CA LEU A 107 -2.07 3.14 2.09
C LEU A 107 -2.84 1.86 2.40
N LYS A 108 -2.19 0.97 3.15
CA LYS A 108 -2.78 -0.25 3.70
C LYS A 108 -3.04 -0.07 5.18
N LEU A 109 -4.19 -0.52 5.65
CA LEU A 109 -4.52 -0.42 7.07
C LEU A 109 -3.64 -1.34 7.95
N THR A 110 -3.17 -2.48 7.42
CA THR A 110 -2.23 -3.35 8.15
C THR A 110 -0.88 -2.67 8.39
N HIS A 111 -0.47 -1.73 7.53
CA HIS A 111 0.72 -0.92 7.71
C HIS A 111 0.52 0.16 8.79
N LEU A 112 -0.72 0.54 9.08
CA LEU A 112 -1.10 1.55 10.07
C LEU A 112 -1.70 0.96 11.36
N GLY A 113 -1.59 -0.38 11.54
CA GLY A 113 -1.88 -1.04 12.81
C GLY A 113 -3.20 -1.80 12.88
N LEU A 114 -3.90 -2.06 11.77
CA LEU A 114 -5.19 -2.78 11.78
C LEU A 114 -5.10 -4.18 12.41
N LEU A 115 -3.96 -4.85 12.32
CA LEU A 115 -3.76 -6.17 12.94
C LEU A 115 -3.41 -6.08 14.44
N ILE A 116 -3.09 -4.88 14.95
CA ILE A 116 -2.83 -4.63 16.36
C ILE A 116 -4.13 -4.21 17.05
N ASP A 117 -4.75 -3.15 16.53
CA ASP A 117 -5.98 -2.59 17.07
C ASP A 117 -6.68 -1.71 16.01
N GLU A 118 -8.01 -1.84 15.88
CA GLU A 118 -8.79 -1.10 14.88
C GLU A 118 -8.87 0.41 15.22
N GLU A 119 -8.88 0.77 16.52
CA GLU A 119 -8.85 2.17 16.95
C GLU A 119 -7.52 2.83 16.61
N LEU A 120 -6.40 2.15 16.87
CA LEU A 120 -5.08 2.61 16.50
C LEU A 120 -4.97 2.86 14.98
N ALA A 121 -5.49 1.93 14.17
CA ALA A 121 -5.51 2.09 12.71
C ALA A 121 -6.36 3.30 12.30
N TYR A 122 -7.53 3.48 12.92
CA TYR A 122 -8.39 4.64 12.66
C TYR A 122 -7.66 5.96 12.99
N GLU A 123 -7.04 6.07 14.16
CA GLU A 123 -6.32 7.28 14.56
C GLU A 123 -5.16 7.62 13.63
N ASN A 124 -4.37 6.62 13.26
CA ASN A 124 -3.23 6.80 12.36
C ASN A 124 -3.69 7.22 10.95
N VAL A 125 -4.73 6.57 10.40
CA VAL A 125 -5.29 6.95 9.09
C VAL A 125 -5.91 8.34 9.16
N ALA A 126 -6.66 8.66 10.22
CA ALA A 126 -7.25 9.98 10.39
C ALA A 126 -6.18 11.08 10.36
N ALA A 127 -5.05 10.87 11.04
CA ALA A 127 -3.93 11.81 11.03
C ALA A 127 -3.34 12.03 9.63
N VAL A 128 -3.21 10.95 8.83
CA VAL A 128 -2.73 11.06 7.44
C VAL A 128 -3.76 11.75 6.55
N VAL A 129 -5.06 11.44 6.70
CA VAL A 129 -6.15 12.04 5.91
C VAL A 129 -6.29 13.54 6.23
N ASP A 130 -6.25 13.92 7.50
CA ASP A 130 -6.32 15.33 7.93
C ASP A 130 -5.14 16.13 7.37
N HIS A 131 -3.93 15.53 7.39
CA HIS A 131 -2.74 16.15 6.80
C HIS A 131 -2.88 16.30 5.28
N ALA A 132 -3.32 15.26 4.58
CA ALA A 132 -3.56 15.30 3.13
C ALA A 132 -4.60 16.39 2.78
N ALA A 133 -5.70 16.47 3.53
CA ALA A 133 -6.73 17.49 3.34
C ALA A 133 -6.18 18.91 3.48
N SER A 134 -5.30 19.16 4.46
CA SER A 134 -4.67 20.47 4.67
C SER A 134 -3.78 20.89 3.49
N LEU A 135 -3.28 19.95 2.72
CA LEU A 135 -2.46 20.14 1.51
C LEU A 135 -3.28 20.09 0.21
N GLY A 136 -4.62 20.00 0.29
CA GLY A 136 -5.49 19.84 -0.88
C GLY A 136 -5.28 18.50 -1.61
N ASN A 137 -4.79 17.49 -0.91
CA ASN A 137 -4.51 16.15 -1.44
C ASN A 137 -5.56 15.12 -0.99
N PHE A 138 -5.42 13.87 -1.41
CA PHE A 138 -6.36 12.79 -1.21
C PHE A 138 -5.66 11.50 -0.84
N VAL A 139 -6.24 10.72 0.06
CA VAL A 139 -5.76 9.42 0.51
C VAL A 139 -6.66 8.31 -0.03
N ARG A 140 -6.06 7.21 -0.45
CA ARG A 140 -6.77 6.01 -0.87
C ARG A 140 -6.43 4.85 0.04
N ILE A 141 -7.43 4.24 0.64
CA ILE A 141 -7.27 3.01 1.43
C ILE A 141 -7.34 1.83 0.47
N ASP A 142 -6.26 1.07 0.37
CA ASP A 142 -6.23 -0.16 -0.42
C ASP A 142 -6.98 -1.28 0.30
N MET A 143 -7.69 -2.11 -0.49
CA MET A 143 -8.34 -3.30 0.03
C MET A 143 -7.34 -4.44 0.06
N GLU A 144 -7.26 -5.09 1.22
CA GLU A 144 -6.32 -6.18 1.45
C GLU A 144 -7.03 -7.55 1.37
N GLN A 145 -6.67 -8.49 2.20
CA GLN A 145 -7.21 -9.86 2.18
C GLN A 145 -8.67 -9.92 2.68
N SER A 146 -9.39 -10.97 2.29
CA SER A 146 -10.83 -11.11 2.55
C SER A 146 -11.23 -10.97 4.03
N GLY A 147 -10.39 -11.45 4.96
CA GLY A 147 -10.64 -11.30 6.40
C GLY A 147 -10.56 -9.86 6.91
N LEU A 148 -10.01 -8.93 6.13
CA LEU A 148 -9.83 -7.53 6.50
C LEU A 148 -10.81 -6.58 5.79
N VAL A 149 -11.70 -7.12 4.94
CA VAL A 149 -12.69 -6.31 4.19
C VAL A 149 -13.60 -5.55 5.16
N ASP A 150 -14.24 -6.25 6.08
CA ASP A 150 -15.17 -5.62 7.02
C ASP A 150 -14.49 -4.61 7.96
N PRO A 151 -13.35 -4.92 8.61
CA PRO A 151 -12.61 -3.92 9.39
C PRO A 151 -12.20 -2.69 8.57
N THR A 152 -11.70 -2.89 7.35
CA THR A 152 -11.34 -1.80 6.45
C THR A 152 -12.53 -0.89 6.14
N LEU A 153 -13.68 -1.48 5.84
CA LEU A 153 -14.90 -0.72 5.57
C LEU A 153 -15.44 -0.01 6.81
N ARG A 154 -15.30 -0.58 8.01
CA ARG A 154 -15.67 0.13 9.25
C ARG A 154 -14.80 1.36 9.48
N VAL A 155 -13.48 1.22 9.38
CA VAL A 155 -12.55 2.37 9.49
C VAL A 155 -12.87 3.44 8.44
N TYR A 156 -13.07 3.04 7.18
CA TYR A 156 -13.42 3.99 6.12
C TYR A 156 -14.74 4.73 6.38
N ARG A 157 -15.83 4.00 6.75
CA ARG A 157 -17.13 4.63 7.07
C ARG A 157 -16.99 5.62 8.22
N ARG A 158 -16.29 5.24 9.28
CA ARG A 158 -16.06 6.09 10.44
C ARG A 158 -15.30 7.38 10.08
N LEU A 159 -14.30 7.31 9.19
CA LEU A 159 -13.63 8.50 8.65
C LEU A 159 -14.62 9.42 7.92
N ARG A 160 -15.47 8.84 7.06
CA ARG A 160 -16.49 9.61 6.32
C ARG A 160 -17.54 10.23 7.25
N GLU A 161 -18.03 9.50 8.22
CA GLU A 161 -19.01 9.96 9.22
C GLU A 161 -18.43 11.06 10.11
N SER A 162 -17.11 11.09 10.33
CA SER A 162 -16.43 12.17 11.06
C SER A 162 -16.15 13.43 10.19
N GLY A 163 -16.67 13.48 8.96
CA GLY A 163 -16.54 14.65 8.07
C GLY A 163 -15.24 14.68 7.25
N ARG A 164 -14.46 13.60 7.21
CA ARG A 164 -13.24 13.51 6.42
C ARG A 164 -13.54 13.12 4.97
N ASP A 165 -13.56 14.11 4.07
CA ASP A 165 -13.90 13.90 2.66
C ASP A 165 -12.69 13.59 1.76
N ALA A 166 -11.48 13.88 2.22
CA ALA A 166 -10.23 13.65 1.48
C ALA A 166 -9.76 12.17 1.50
N VAL A 167 -10.69 11.22 1.62
CA VAL A 167 -10.38 9.79 1.67
C VAL A 167 -11.33 8.97 0.82
N GLY A 168 -10.79 7.94 0.15
CA GLY A 168 -11.53 6.92 -0.60
C GLY A 168 -11.05 5.52 -0.26
N CYS A 169 -11.84 4.51 -0.65
CA CYS A 169 -11.51 3.11 -0.45
C CYS A 169 -11.55 2.38 -1.79
N VAL A 170 -10.58 1.49 -2.03
CA VAL A 170 -10.55 0.62 -3.20
C VAL A 170 -11.48 -0.56 -2.97
N LEU A 171 -12.35 -0.86 -3.93
CA LEU A 171 -13.15 -2.08 -3.95
C LEU A 171 -12.63 -2.99 -5.06
N GLN A 172 -12.39 -4.23 -4.73
CA GLN A 172 -11.92 -5.23 -5.69
C GLN A 172 -13.13 -5.92 -6.33
N SER A 173 -13.18 -5.99 -7.65
CA SER A 173 -14.35 -6.46 -8.40
C SER A 173 -14.64 -7.96 -8.26
N TYR A 174 -13.75 -8.73 -7.65
CA TYR A 174 -13.90 -10.17 -7.40
C TYR A 174 -14.23 -10.53 -5.93
N LEU A 175 -14.39 -9.55 -5.05
CA LEU A 175 -14.81 -9.75 -3.65
C LEU A 175 -16.33 -9.82 -3.54
#